data_d9fe7632fb0aa539cf7d95fb51dfd1ed
#
_entry.id   d9fe7632fb0aa539cf7d95fb51dfd1ed
#
_cell.length_a   1.000
_cell.length_b   1.000
_cell.length_c   1.000
_cell.angle_alpha   90.00
_cell.angle_beta   90.00
_cell.angle_gamma   90.00
#
_symmetry.space_group_name_H-M   'P 1'
#
loop_
_entity.id
_entity.type
_entity.pdbx_description
1 polymer ?
#
loop_
_entity_poly.entity_id
_entity_poly.type
_entity_poly.pdbx_seq_one_letter_code
_entity_poly.pdbx_strand_id
1 'polypeptide(L)'
;VHLGTNHTELYVTPQQAMDVIPKLPFLYDEPFSDSSQIPTYLVSQMARDQVTVVLSGDGGDEFFCGYDRYLDTVPLWNKINKVPNNFKKLTATLLKLFKPLGVGKLQTLIALLEKCRSVDDVYRHLMTDANVFKMLNNIKNLPPVNLTDPIFGEEISDPYNRLMLYDQMAYLVDDILVKVDRASMGVSLESRVPLLDYRVAEFAWSLPMSMKIHNGKEKYILRNLLSRYVPTEMFDRPKMGFAVPVGEWIKTPLLDWAENLLDKNKMQQQGFLNVDYVHRLWEQHKSNQFDHNFFMWKVLMFQAWLENN
;
A
#
# COMPACT_ATOMS: atom_id res chain seq x y z
N VAL A 1 14.57 -28.08 0.80
CA VAL A 1 14.89 -29.46 1.22
C VAL A 1 13.66 -30.16 1.77
N HIS A 2 12.85 -29.58 2.65
CA HIS A 2 11.70 -30.22 3.31
C HIS A 2 10.64 -30.74 2.32
N LEU A 3 10.26 -29.91 1.35
CA LEU A 3 9.24 -30.25 0.34
C LEU A 3 9.82 -30.96 -0.90
N GLY A 4 11.13 -31.12 -1.00
CA GLY A 4 11.79 -31.72 -2.18
C GLY A 4 11.61 -30.91 -3.48
N THR A 5 11.26 -29.62 -3.38
CA THR A 5 11.09 -28.75 -4.54
C THR A 5 12.43 -28.35 -5.16
N ASN A 6 12.44 -28.12 -6.47
CA ASN A 6 13.56 -27.43 -7.11
C ASN A 6 13.44 -25.93 -6.79
N HIS A 7 14.33 -25.43 -5.91
CA HIS A 7 14.27 -24.08 -5.38
C HIS A 7 15.28 -23.19 -6.09
N THR A 8 14.84 -21.99 -6.52
CA THR A 8 15.69 -20.96 -7.10
C THR A 8 15.61 -19.71 -6.23
N GLU A 9 16.75 -19.14 -5.86
CA GLU A 9 16.84 -17.90 -5.09
C GLU A 9 17.44 -16.79 -5.95
N LEU A 10 16.90 -15.56 -5.79
CA LEU A 10 17.43 -14.35 -6.41
C LEU A 10 17.85 -13.38 -5.33
N TYR A 11 19.14 -13.06 -5.29
CA TYR A 11 19.70 -12.00 -4.47
C TYR A 11 19.86 -10.74 -5.33
N VAL A 12 19.06 -9.73 -5.05
CA VAL A 12 19.03 -8.49 -5.83
C VAL A 12 19.92 -7.45 -5.18
N THR A 13 20.87 -6.91 -5.93
CA THR A 13 21.65 -5.76 -5.51
C THR A 13 20.84 -4.46 -5.65
N PRO A 14 21.17 -3.39 -4.88
CA PRO A 14 20.53 -2.09 -5.07
C PRO A 14 20.59 -1.58 -6.52
N GLN A 15 21.72 -1.79 -7.21
CA GLN A 15 21.88 -1.37 -8.60
C GLN A 15 20.90 -2.10 -9.52
N GLN A 16 20.79 -3.42 -9.42
CA GLN A 16 19.83 -4.18 -10.22
C GLN A 16 18.37 -3.74 -10.00
N ALA A 17 18.03 -3.37 -8.77
CA ALA A 17 16.70 -2.85 -8.46
C ALA A 17 16.49 -1.45 -9.06
N MET A 18 17.50 -0.56 -8.99
CA MET A 18 17.42 0.76 -9.61
C MET A 18 17.36 0.70 -11.15
N ASP A 19 18.01 -0.27 -11.79
CA ASP A 19 18.01 -0.46 -13.24
C ASP A 19 16.60 -0.82 -13.80
N VAL A 20 15.66 -1.19 -12.93
CA VAL A 20 14.25 -1.41 -13.30
C VAL A 20 13.49 -0.10 -13.42
N ILE A 21 13.85 0.95 -12.64
CA ILE A 21 13.08 2.20 -12.53
C ILE A 21 12.80 2.85 -13.89
N PRO A 22 13.76 2.97 -14.82
CA PRO A 22 13.49 3.56 -16.13
C PRO A 22 12.49 2.79 -16.98
N LYS A 23 12.25 1.51 -16.69
CA LYS A 23 11.30 0.66 -17.42
C LYS A 23 9.86 0.83 -16.91
N LEU A 24 9.68 1.23 -15.65
CA LEU A 24 8.38 1.29 -15.00
C LEU A 24 7.36 2.16 -15.75
N PRO A 25 7.69 3.38 -16.24
CA PRO A 25 6.73 4.20 -16.97
C PRO A 25 6.15 3.57 -18.25
N PHE A 26 6.85 2.59 -18.83
CA PHE A 26 6.42 1.86 -20.02
C PHE A 26 5.63 0.58 -19.72
N LEU A 27 5.73 0.08 -18.49
CA LEU A 27 5.05 -1.16 -18.11
C LEU A 27 3.58 -0.94 -17.72
N TYR A 28 3.26 0.29 -17.30
CA TYR A 28 1.94 0.64 -16.78
C TYR A 28 1.27 1.67 -17.70
N ASP A 29 -0.01 1.43 -18.03
CA ASP A 29 -0.79 2.32 -18.90
C ASP A 29 -1.11 3.66 -18.25
N GLU A 30 -1.02 3.73 -16.93
CA GLU A 30 -1.29 4.90 -16.11
C GLU A 30 -0.24 5.05 -15.00
N PRO A 31 -0.13 6.22 -14.35
CA PRO A 31 0.86 6.43 -13.29
C PRO A 31 0.68 5.44 -12.15
N PHE A 32 1.69 4.62 -11.89
CA PHE A 32 1.68 3.61 -10.83
C PHE A 32 2.86 3.81 -9.89
N SER A 33 2.64 3.77 -8.58
CA SER A 33 3.65 4.19 -7.61
C SER A 33 3.91 3.23 -6.44
N ASP A 34 3.35 2.02 -6.42
CA ASP A 34 3.76 1.02 -5.43
C ASP A 34 5.21 0.58 -5.73
N SER A 35 6.15 0.91 -4.83
CA SER A 35 7.57 0.59 -5.02
C SER A 35 7.87 -0.90 -5.07
N SER A 36 6.96 -1.75 -4.58
CA SER A 36 7.10 -3.21 -4.68
C SER A 36 6.95 -3.74 -6.12
N GLN A 37 6.53 -2.90 -7.08
CA GLN A 37 6.60 -3.22 -8.51
C GLN A 37 8.01 -3.60 -8.97
N ILE A 38 9.05 -3.01 -8.36
CA ILE A 38 10.46 -3.28 -8.69
C ILE A 38 10.83 -4.74 -8.40
N PRO A 39 10.74 -5.23 -7.16
CA PRO A 39 11.03 -6.64 -6.87
C PRO A 39 10.02 -7.60 -7.54
N THR A 40 8.77 -7.19 -7.76
CA THR A 40 7.79 -8.00 -8.50
C THR A 40 8.24 -8.22 -9.94
N TYR A 41 8.73 -7.19 -10.61
CA TYR A 41 9.30 -7.30 -11.97
C TYR A 41 10.51 -8.25 -11.99
N LEU A 42 11.44 -8.09 -11.06
CA LEU A 42 12.67 -8.90 -11.01
C LEU A 42 12.38 -10.39 -10.74
N VAL A 43 11.46 -10.70 -9.82
CA VAL A 43 11.08 -12.09 -9.57
C VAL A 43 10.32 -12.68 -10.76
N SER A 44 9.51 -11.88 -11.44
CA SER A 44 8.83 -12.30 -12.67
C SER A 44 9.83 -12.59 -13.80
N GLN A 45 10.84 -11.76 -13.96
CA GLN A 45 11.92 -11.99 -14.93
C GLN A 45 12.68 -13.30 -14.64
N MET A 46 13.09 -13.53 -13.39
CA MET A 46 13.72 -14.78 -12.97
C MET A 46 12.84 -16.01 -13.23
N ALA A 47 11.54 -15.90 -12.90
CA ALA A 47 10.61 -17.02 -13.13
C ALA A 47 10.42 -17.29 -14.63
N ARG A 48 10.38 -16.26 -15.47
CA ARG A 48 10.20 -16.37 -16.92
C ARG A 48 11.33 -17.15 -17.60
N ASP A 49 12.54 -17.10 -17.05
CA ASP A 49 13.67 -17.88 -17.55
C ASP A 49 13.45 -19.40 -17.43
N GLN A 50 12.54 -19.84 -16.55
CA GLN A 50 12.27 -21.23 -16.25
C GLN A 50 10.89 -21.70 -16.72
N VAL A 51 9.89 -20.82 -16.68
CA VAL A 51 8.48 -21.14 -16.93
C VAL A 51 7.76 -20.04 -17.68
N THR A 52 6.60 -20.36 -18.24
CA THR A 52 5.70 -19.39 -18.91
C THR A 52 4.50 -19.03 -18.05
N VAL A 53 4.20 -19.83 -17.03
CA VAL A 53 3.07 -19.65 -16.12
C VAL A 53 3.55 -19.88 -14.69
N VAL A 54 3.14 -19.01 -13.76
CA VAL A 54 3.41 -19.14 -12.32
C VAL A 54 2.11 -19.07 -11.51
N LEU A 55 2.16 -19.57 -10.28
CA LEU A 55 1.12 -19.36 -9.29
C LEU A 55 1.61 -18.35 -8.27
N SER A 56 0.75 -17.38 -7.92
CA SER A 56 1.02 -16.43 -6.86
C SER A 56 0.06 -16.59 -5.68
N GLY A 57 0.41 -16.01 -4.54
CA GLY A 57 -0.38 -16.09 -3.31
C GLY A 57 -1.23 -14.84 -3.03
N ASP A 58 -1.39 -13.94 -4.01
CA ASP A 58 -2.19 -12.72 -3.84
C ASP A 58 -3.65 -13.03 -3.49
N GLY A 59 -4.36 -12.08 -2.91
CA GLY A 59 -5.72 -12.28 -2.39
C GLY A 59 -5.78 -12.93 -1.01
N GLY A 60 -4.69 -13.55 -0.55
CA GLY A 60 -4.67 -14.23 0.75
C GLY A 60 -4.78 -13.28 1.94
N ASP A 61 -4.27 -12.07 1.85
CA ASP A 61 -4.41 -11.04 2.87
C ASP A 61 -5.84 -10.48 2.91
N GLU A 62 -6.43 -10.25 1.76
CA GLU A 62 -7.74 -9.63 1.59
C GLU A 62 -8.90 -10.57 1.95
N PHE A 63 -8.79 -11.86 1.67
CA PHE A 63 -9.85 -12.82 1.97
C PHE A 63 -9.72 -13.47 3.35
N PHE A 64 -8.51 -13.56 3.90
CA PHE A 64 -8.25 -14.26 5.15
C PHE A 64 -7.70 -13.36 6.26
N CYS A 65 -7.95 -12.05 6.16
CA CYS A 65 -7.59 -11.05 7.18
C CYS A 65 -6.09 -11.03 7.52
N GLY A 66 -5.24 -10.85 6.49
CA GLY A 66 -3.80 -10.99 6.66
C GLY A 66 -3.04 -9.68 6.85
N TYR A 67 -3.67 -8.51 6.76
CA TYR A 67 -2.98 -7.23 6.95
C TYR A 67 -3.02 -6.77 8.41
N ASP A 68 -1.86 -6.38 8.95
CA ASP A 68 -1.74 -5.81 10.30
C ASP A 68 -2.66 -4.62 10.51
N ARG A 69 -2.91 -3.82 9.44
CA ARG A 69 -3.82 -2.68 9.49
C ARG A 69 -5.24 -3.02 9.92
N TYR A 70 -5.72 -4.25 9.68
CA TYR A 70 -7.02 -4.69 10.18
C TYR A 70 -6.98 -4.88 11.70
N LEU A 71 -5.90 -5.52 12.19
CA LEU A 71 -5.69 -5.77 13.62
C LEU A 71 -5.43 -4.49 14.40
N ASP A 72 -4.88 -3.47 13.76
CA ASP A 72 -4.60 -2.17 14.38
C ASP A 72 -5.83 -1.25 14.37
N THR A 73 -6.57 -1.19 13.27
CA THR A 73 -7.67 -0.22 13.07
C THR A 73 -8.84 -0.48 14.01
N VAL A 74 -9.30 -1.72 14.14
CA VAL A 74 -10.46 -2.05 14.95
C VAL A 74 -10.22 -1.79 16.44
N PRO A 75 -9.11 -2.23 17.06
CA PRO A 75 -8.79 -1.87 18.45
C PRO A 75 -8.54 -0.37 18.66
N LEU A 76 -7.93 0.31 17.69
CA LEU A 76 -7.74 1.77 17.73
C LEU A 76 -9.09 2.48 17.78
N TRP A 77 -10.01 2.12 16.89
CA TRP A 77 -11.38 2.66 16.91
C TRP A 77 -12.06 2.39 18.24
N ASN A 78 -11.99 1.18 18.77
CA ASN A 78 -12.60 0.81 20.04
C ASN A 78 -12.08 1.66 21.21
N LYS A 79 -10.80 2.06 21.18
CA LYS A 79 -10.23 2.99 22.18
C LYS A 79 -10.77 4.41 21.97
N ILE A 80 -10.78 4.91 20.74
CA ILE A 80 -11.26 6.25 20.40
C ILE A 80 -12.76 6.38 20.70
N ASN A 81 -13.55 5.35 20.40
CA ASN A 81 -15.00 5.40 20.56
C ASN A 81 -15.46 5.44 22.03
N LYS A 82 -14.63 4.97 22.96
CA LYS A 82 -14.89 5.08 24.40
C LYS A 82 -14.82 6.53 24.93
N VAL A 83 -14.16 7.44 24.18
CA VAL A 83 -14.05 8.84 24.57
C VAL A 83 -15.29 9.61 24.08
N PRO A 84 -16.05 10.29 24.96
CA PRO A 84 -17.20 11.10 24.56
C PRO A 84 -16.82 12.18 23.55
N ASN A 85 -17.71 12.49 22.61
CA ASN A 85 -17.40 13.38 21.47
C ASN A 85 -16.93 14.77 21.90
N ASN A 86 -17.48 15.33 23.00
CA ASN A 86 -17.04 16.62 23.52
C ASN A 86 -15.59 16.58 24.03
N PHE A 87 -15.19 15.47 24.65
CA PHE A 87 -13.81 15.26 25.09
C PHE A 87 -12.87 15.00 23.93
N LYS A 88 -13.31 14.32 22.87
CA LYS A 88 -12.50 14.16 21.65
C LYS A 88 -12.10 15.52 21.07
N LYS A 89 -13.07 16.43 20.92
CA LYS A 89 -12.81 17.78 20.40
C LYS A 89 -11.87 18.58 21.31
N LEU A 90 -12.09 18.53 22.62
CA LEU A 90 -11.24 19.21 23.60
C LEU A 90 -9.80 18.67 23.56
N THR A 91 -9.64 17.34 23.58
CA THR A 91 -8.32 16.69 23.50
C THR A 91 -7.60 17.05 22.19
N ALA A 92 -8.30 17.02 21.05
CA ALA A 92 -7.72 17.41 19.78
C ALA A 92 -7.25 18.88 19.78
N THR A 93 -8.04 19.79 20.38
CA THR A 93 -7.68 21.19 20.50
C THR A 93 -6.45 21.39 21.38
N LEU A 94 -6.39 20.72 22.54
CA LEU A 94 -5.23 20.75 23.42
C LEU A 94 -3.97 20.19 22.74
N LEU A 95 -4.09 19.06 22.06
CA LEU A 95 -2.96 18.46 21.30
C LEU A 95 -2.43 19.39 20.19
N LYS A 96 -3.28 20.23 19.60
CA LYS A 96 -2.86 21.24 18.60
C LYS A 96 -1.93 22.32 19.20
N LEU A 97 -2.05 22.62 20.49
CA LEU A 97 -1.16 23.56 21.18
C LEU A 97 0.27 23.03 21.29
N PHE A 98 0.46 21.70 21.29
CA PHE A 98 1.77 21.04 21.31
C PHE A 98 2.35 20.78 19.92
N LYS A 99 1.81 21.41 18.88
CA LYS A 99 2.17 21.25 17.46
C LYS A 99 3.63 21.48 17.06
N PRO A 100 4.50 22.19 17.84
CA PRO A 100 5.91 22.35 17.46
C PRO A 100 6.71 21.06 17.45
N LEU A 101 6.20 19.96 17.97
CA LEU A 101 6.95 18.71 18.13
C LEU A 101 6.93 17.76 16.92
N GLY A 102 6.49 18.19 15.74
CA GLY A 102 6.79 17.56 14.45
C GLY A 102 6.47 16.07 14.26
N VAL A 103 5.66 15.48 15.13
CA VAL A 103 5.43 14.04 15.13
C VAL A 103 4.21 13.72 14.25
N GLY A 104 4.44 13.11 13.09
CA GLY A 104 3.37 12.69 12.18
C GLY A 104 2.27 11.88 12.87
N LYS A 105 2.64 11.03 13.83
CA LYS A 105 1.70 10.26 14.68
C LYS A 105 0.74 11.16 15.46
N LEU A 106 1.19 12.32 15.95
CA LEU A 106 0.33 13.27 16.68
C LEU A 106 -0.69 13.93 15.74
N GLN A 107 -0.29 14.29 14.53
CA GLN A 107 -1.20 14.85 13.52
C GLN A 107 -2.27 13.84 13.11
N THR A 108 -1.88 12.58 12.91
CA THR A 108 -2.83 11.48 12.66
C THR A 108 -3.81 11.33 13.82
N LEU A 109 -3.34 11.29 15.07
CA LEU A 109 -4.22 11.18 16.24
C LEU A 109 -5.22 12.34 16.34
N ILE A 110 -4.77 13.58 16.12
CA ILE A 110 -5.65 14.76 16.09
C ILE A 110 -6.73 14.60 15.01
N ALA A 111 -6.34 14.18 13.80
CA ALA A 111 -7.27 13.99 12.70
C ALA A 111 -8.30 12.89 12.99
N LEU A 112 -7.87 11.77 13.58
CA LEU A 112 -8.75 10.68 14.00
C LEU A 112 -9.78 11.14 15.04
N LEU A 113 -9.35 11.89 16.05
CA LEU A 113 -10.25 12.44 17.10
C LEU A 113 -11.26 13.43 16.53
N GLU A 114 -10.89 14.25 15.56
CA GLU A 114 -11.75 15.31 15.00
C GLU A 114 -12.71 14.78 13.94
N LYS A 115 -12.24 13.90 13.06
CA LYS A 115 -12.94 13.57 11.82
C LYS A 115 -13.64 12.22 11.85
N CYS A 116 -13.11 11.23 12.59
CA CYS A 116 -13.63 9.86 12.52
C CYS A 116 -14.82 9.66 13.46
N ARG A 117 -15.87 9.03 12.93
CA ARG A 117 -17.12 8.70 13.65
C ARG A 117 -17.41 7.20 13.61
N SER A 118 -16.69 6.45 12.78
CA SER A 118 -16.80 5.00 12.60
C SER A 118 -15.42 4.36 12.45
N VAL A 119 -15.37 3.05 12.53
CA VAL A 119 -14.16 2.27 12.20
C VAL A 119 -13.77 2.48 10.72
N ASP A 120 -14.75 2.63 9.86
CA ASP A 120 -14.58 2.85 8.43
C ASP A 120 -13.91 4.21 8.15
N ASP A 121 -14.28 5.25 8.92
CA ASP A 121 -13.61 6.56 8.83
C ASP A 121 -12.15 6.48 9.23
N VAL A 122 -11.85 5.71 10.30
CA VAL A 122 -10.46 5.49 10.73
C VAL A 122 -9.68 4.79 9.62
N TYR A 123 -10.24 3.73 9.05
CA TYR A 123 -9.60 2.97 7.99
C TYR A 123 -9.36 3.83 6.75
N ARG A 124 -10.38 4.51 6.25
CA ARG A 124 -10.26 5.44 5.12
C ARG A 124 -9.21 6.51 5.37
N HIS A 125 -9.17 7.08 6.57
CA HIS A 125 -8.16 8.08 6.92
C HIS A 125 -6.74 7.52 6.90
N LEU A 126 -6.54 6.27 7.34
CA LEU A 126 -5.23 5.62 7.33
C LEU A 126 -4.79 5.22 5.92
N MET A 127 -5.75 4.85 5.05
CA MET A 127 -5.49 4.44 3.66
C MET A 127 -5.36 5.62 2.69
N THR A 128 -5.85 6.80 3.06
CA THR A 128 -5.83 7.99 2.20
C THR A 128 -4.68 8.91 2.57
N ASP A 129 -3.82 9.21 1.61
CA ASP A 129 -2.79 10.24 1.78
C ASP A 129 -3.40 11.63 1.57
N ALA A 130 -3.67 12.34 2.68
CA ALA A 130 -4.24 13.68 2.63
C ALA A 130 -3.35 14.73 1.90
N ASN A 131 -2.07 14.41 1.67
CA ASN A 131 -1.17 15.31 0.94
C ASN A 131 -1.43 15.28 -0.56
N VAL A 132 -2.00 14.20 -1.10
CA VAL A 132 -2.35 14.09 -2.53
C VAL A 132 -3.23 15.27 -2.97
N PHE A 133 -4.24 15.63 -2.15
CA PHE A 133 -5.11 16.78 -2.46
C PHE A 133 -4.41 18.12 -2.48
N LYS A 134 -3.33 18.26 -1.72
CA LYS A 134 -2.55 19.51 -1.67
C LYS A 134 -1.53 19.63 -2.80
N MET A 135 -1.13 18.49 -3.36
CA MET A 135 -0.16 18.48 -4.46
C MET A 135 -0.79 18.71 -5.82
N LEU A 136 -2.08 18.51 -5.96
CA LEU A 136 -2.77 18.65 -7.24
C LEU A 136 -3.36 20.06 -7.41
N ASN A 137 -3.22 20.61 -8.63
CA ASN A 137 -3.87 21.86 -8.99
C ASN A 137 -5.33 21.61 -9.43
N ASN A 138 -6.21 22.56 -9.15
CA ASN A 138 -7.57 22.62 -9.73
C ASN A 138 -8.50 21.43 -9.44
N ILE A 139 -8.29 20.68 -8.37
CA ILE A 139 -9.24 19.65 -7.96
C ILE A 139 -10.50 20.29 -7.40
N LYS A 140 -11.54 20.37 -8.21
CA LYS A 140 -12.86 20.81 -7.76
C LYS A 140 -13.71 19.65 -7.22
N ASN A 141 -13.63 18.48 -7.84
CA ASN A 141 -14.35 17.28 -7.42
C ASN A 141 -13.46 16.05 -7.69
N LEU A 142 -13.29 15.22 -6.69
CA LEU A 142 -12.74 13.89 -6.90
C LEU A 142 -13.88 12.96 -7.28
N PRO A 143 -13.66 12.04 -8.21
CA PRO A 143 -14.61 10.98 -8.46
C PRO A 143 -14.80 10.16 -7.16
N PRO A 144 -16.01 9.67 -6.88
CA PRO A 144 -16.19 8.71 -5.79
C PRO A 144 -15.32 7.49 -6.07
N VAL A 145 -14.45 7.14 -5.13
CA VAL A 145 -13.72 5.89 -5.15
C VAL A 145 -14.43 4.90 -4.22
N ASN A 146 -14.29 3.61 -4.48
CA ASN A 146 -14.95 2.56 -3.70
C ASN A 146 -14.75 2.71 -2.17
N LEU A 147 -13.59 3.24 -1.75
CA LEU A 147 -13.30 3.55 -0.35
C LEU A 147 -14.13 4.71 0.24
N THR A 148 -14.71 5.58 -0.59
CA THR A 148 -15.48 6.74 -0.13
C THR A 148 -16.98 6.57 -0.30
N ASP A 149 -17.42 5.51 -0.99
CA ASP A 149 -18.83 5.22 -1.15
C ASP A 149 -19.38 4.57 0.14
N PRO A 150 -20.30 5.24 0.87
CA PRO A 150 -20.88 4.69 2.10
C PRO A 150 -21.80 3.48 1.86
N ILE A 151 -22.23 3.24 0.63
CA ILE A 151 -23.18 2.16 0.30
C ILE A 151 -22.55 0.78 0.46
N PHE A 152 -21.25 0.67 0.23
CA PHE A 152 -20.56 -0.62 0.35
C PHE A 152 -20.26 -0.94 1.82
N GLY A 153 -20.86 -2.01 2.31
CA GLY A 153 -20.54 -2.61 3.60
C GLY A 153 -21.47 -2.24 4.76
N GLU A 154 -22.49 -1.37 4.58
CA GLU A 154 -23.45 -1.07 5.65
C GLU A 154 -24.21 -2.33 6.15
N GLU A 155 -24.45 -3.30 5.28
CA GLU A 155 -25.09 -4.57 5.62
C GLU A 155 -24.16 -5.54 6.37
N ILE A 156 -22.83 -5.30 6.37
CA ILE A 156 -21.85 -6.15 7.02
C ILE A 156 -21.60 -5.65 8.45
N SER A 157 -22.14 -6.35 9.43
CA SER A 157 -22.02 -5.94 10.85
C SER A 157 -20.61 -6.07 11.41
N ASP A 158 -19.86 -7.08 10.99
CA ASP A 158 -18.48 -7.30 11.47
C ASP A 158 -17.50 -6.31 10.86
N PRO A 159 -16.77 -5.52 11.67
CA PRO A 159 -15.86 -4.49 11.18
C PRO A 159 -14.67 -5.04 10.39
N TYR A 160 -14.12 -6.20 10.75
CA TYR A 160 -13.01 -6.79 10.01
C TYR A 160 -13.43 -7.21 8.60
N ASN A 161 -14.62 -7.80 8.47
CA ASN A 161 -15.16 -8.17 7.16
C ASN A 161 -15.38 -6.92 6.29
N ARG A 162 -15.84 -5.77 6.86
CA ARG A 162 -15.95 -4.52 6.10
C ARG A 162 -14.60 -4.01 5.61
N LEU A 163 -13.58 -4.00 6.49
CA LEU A 163 -12.24 -3.55 6.09
C LEU A 163 -11.65 -4.44 4.99
N MET A 164 -11.84 -5.76 5.09
CA MET A 164 -11.43 -6.69 4.02
C MET A 164 -12.19 -6.43 2.71
N LEU A 165 -13.50 -6.12 2.77
CA LEU A 165 -14.27 -5.76 1.58
C LEU A 165 -13.73 -4.51 0.90
N TYR A 166 -13.40 -3.46 1.67
CA TYR A 166 -12.80 -2.25 1.11
C TYR A 166 -11.49 -2.55 0.36
N ASP A 167 -10.64 -3.41 0.92
CA ASP A 167 -9.41 -3.81 0.25
C ASP A 167 -9.67 -4.67 -1.00
N GLN A 168 -10.62 -5.58 -0.94
CA GLN A 168 -11.00 -6.39 -2.10
C GLN A 168 -11.52 -5.53 -3.26
N MET A 169 -12.20 -4.42 -2.98
CA MET A 169 -12.81 -3.55 -3.98
C MET A 169 -11.90 -2.42 -4.47
N ALA A 170 -10.83 -2.11 -3.76
CA ALA A 170 -9.91 -1.04 -4.10
C ALA A 170 -8.46 -1.52 -4.14
N TYR A 171 -7.84 -1.77 -3.00
CA TYR A 171 -6.41 -2.07 -2.92
C TYR A 171 -6.01 -3.33 -3.69
N LEU A 172 -6.82 -4.41 -3.62
CA LEU A 172 -6.56 -5.62 -4.38
C LEU A 172 -6.64 -5.37 -5.90
N VAL A 173 -7.70 -4.69 -6.34
CA VAL A 173 -7.97 -4.48 -7.77
C VAL A 173 -7.05 -3.42 -8.38
N ASP A 174 -6.91 -2.27 -7.71
CA ASP A 174 -6.27 -1.08 -8.27
C ASP A 174 -4.75 -1.02 -7.98
N ASP A 175 -4.25 -1.82 -7.03
CA ASP A 175 -2.82 -1.87 -6.67
C ASP A 175 -2.23 -3.27 -6.89
N ILE A 176 -2.64 -4.26 -6.09
CA ILE A 176 -1.99 -5.58 -6.06
C ILE A 176 -2.07 -6.28 -7.42
N LEU A 177 -3.27 -6.38 -7.99
CA LEU A 177 -3.47 -7.11 -9.26
C LEU A 177 -2.89 -6.34 -10.44
N VAL A 178 -2.99 -5.02 -10.48
CA VAL A 178 -2.35 -4.18 -11.50
C VAL A 178 -0.84 -4.39 -11.46
N LYS A 179 -0.24 -4.34 -10.29
CA LYS A 179 1.20 -4.57 -10.10
C LYS A 179 1.64 -5.93 -10.61
N VAL A 180 0.97 -7.00 -10.15
CA VAL A 180 1.34 -8.38 -10.51
C VAL A 180 1.17 -8.59 -12.01
N ASP A 181 0.04 -8.17 -12.59
CA ASP A 181 -0.23 -8.32 -14.01
C ASP A 181 0.81 -7.57 -14.86
N ARG A 182 1.00 -6.27 -14.64
CA ARG A 182 1.90 -5.45 -15.47
C ARG A 182 3.36 -5.89 -15.33
N ALA A 183 3.82 -6.18 -14.12
CA ALA A 183 5.19 -6.63 -13.91
C ALA A 183 5.46 -8.01 -14.55
N SER A 184 4.54 -8.96 -14.44
CA SER A 184 4.70 -10.29 -15.02
C SER A 184 4.51 -10.28 -16.55
N MET A 185 3.49 -9.57 -17.06
CA MET A 185 3.28 -9.45 -18.50
C MET A 185 4.39 -8.65 -19.20
N GLY A 186 5.02 -7.70 -18.49
CA GLY A 186 6.20 -6.99 -19.01
C GLY A 186 7.39 -7.88 -19.35
N VAL A 187 7.40 -9.12 -18.85
CA VAL A 187 8.38 -10.16 -19.19
C VAL A 187 7.75 -11.38 -19.87
N SER A 188 6.49 -11.27 -20.33
CA SER A 188 5.73 -12.36 -20.96
C SER A 188 5.54 -13.59 -20.06
N LEU A 189 5.33 -13.38 -18.76
CA LEU A 189 5.02 -14.41 -17.76
C LEU A 189 3.53 -14.32 -17.39
N GLU A 190 2.79 -15.43 -17.51
CA GLU A 190 1.40 -15.47 -17.01
C GLU A 190 1.39 -15.77 -15.51
N SER A 191 0.82 -14.88 -14.70
CA SER A 191 0.59 -15.10 -13.28
C SER A 191 -0.86 -15.52 -13.03
N ARG A 192 -1.04 -16.64 -12.35
CA ARG A 192 -2.35 -17.14 -11.91
C ARG A 192 -2.45 -17.07 -10.40
N VAL A 193 -3.63 -16.67 -9.90
CA VAL A 193 -3.88 -16.40 -8.48
C VAL A 193 -4.97 -17.35 -7.96
N PRO A 194 -4.62 -18.56 -7.46
CA PRO A 194 -5.60 -19.56 -7.04
C PRO A 194 -6.52 -19.10 -5.91
N LEU A 195 -6.06 -18.18 -5.03
CA LEU A 195 -6.86 -17.66 -3.92
C LEU A 195 -7.95 -16.69 -4.39
N LEU A 196 -7.92 -16.22 -5.64
CA LEU A 196 -8.96 -15.41 -6.27
C LEU A 196 -10.02 -16.22 -7.02
N ASP A 197 -9.91 -17.57 -7.02
CA ASP A 197 -11.00 -18.40 -7.53
C ASP A 197 -12.29 -18.08 -6.75
N TYR A 198 -13.39 -17.83 -7.47
CA TYR A 198 -14.65 -17.40 -6.85
C TYR A 198 -15.14 -18.37 -5.77
N ARG A 199 -14.87 -19.68 -5.91
CA ARG A 199 -15.21 -20.70 -4.90
C ARG A 199 -14.40 -20.52 -3.62
N VAL A 200 -13.13 -20.12 -3.72
CA VAL A 200 -12.29 -19.78 -2.57
C VAL A 200 -12.79 -18.49 -1.92
N ALA A 201 -13.16 -17.50 -2.71
CA ALA A 201 -13.70 -16.24 -2.22
C ALA A 201 -15.03 -16.46 -1.45
N GLU A 202 -15.99 -17.19 -2.03
CA GLU A 202 -17.25 -17.56 -1.37
C GLU A 202 -17.02 -18.33 -0.08
N PHE A 203 -16.11 -19.32 -0.11
CA PHE A 203 -15.72 -20.05 1.09
C PHE A 203 -15.13 -19.13 2.16
N ALA A 204 -14.20 -18.26 1.80
CA ALA A 204 -13.58 -17.32 2.73
C ALA A 204 -14.63 -16.38 3.36
N TRP A 205 -15.61 -15.92 2.58
CA TRP A 205 -16.71 -15.10 3.10
C TRP A 205 -17.67 -15.89 4.03
N SER A 206 -17.82 -17.17 3.84
CA SER A 206 -18.62 -18.03 4.72
C SER A 206 -17.98 -18.33 6.07
N LEU A 207 -16.67 -18.08 6.22
CA LEU A 207 -15.94 -18.38 7.45
C LEU A 207 -16.21 -17.36 8.55
N PRO A 208 -16.41 -17.80 9.81
CA PRO A 208 -16.45 -16.90 10.95
C PRO A 208 -15.05 -16.27 11.16
N MET A 209 -15.01 -15.05 11.70
CA MET A 209 -13.73 -14.33 11.93
C MET A 209 -12.74 -15.10 12.80
N SER A 210 -13.21 -15.97 13.71
CA SER A 210 -12.35 -16.84 14.52
C SER A 210 -11.50 -17.83 13.71
N MET A 211 -11.90 -18.12 12.47
CA MET A 211 -11.13 -18.94 11.52
C MET A 211 -10.13 -18.10 10.70
N LYS A 212 -10.30 -16.80 10.66
CA LYS A 212 -9.40 -15.86 9.97
C LYS A 212 -8.36 -15.28 10.94
N ILE A 213 -8.81 -14.90 12.16
CA ILE A 213 -7.95 -14.38 13.23
C ILE A 213 -8.11 -15.26 14.46
N HIS A 214 -7.01 -15.78 14.99
CA HIS A 214 -7.02 -16.57 16.22
C HIS A 214 -5.81 -16.21 17.10
N ASN A 215 -6.07 -15.87 18.35
CA ASN A 215 -5.04 -15.45 19.32
C ASN A 215 -4.13 -14.31 18.78
N GLY A 216 -4.71 -13.34 18.05
CA GLY A 216 -3.98 -12.23 17.46
C GLY A 216 -3.14 -12.58 16.23
N LYS A 217 -3.21 -13.81 15.75
CA LYS A 217 -2.56 -14.24 14.50
C LYS A 217 -3.54 -14.21 13.34
N GLU A 218 -3.14 -13.54 12.27
CA GLU A 218 -3.86 -13.45 11.01
C GLU A 218 -3.75 -14.72 10.15
N LYS A 219 -4.62 -14.86 9.14
CA LYS A 219 -4.66 -16.00 8.20
C LYS A 219 -4.73 -17.36 8.89
N TYR A 220 -5.42 -17.44 10.02
CA TYR A 220 -5.37 -18.63 10.90
C TYR A 220 -5.64 -19.94 10.17
N ILE A 221 -6.71 -20.01 9.38
CA ILE A 221 -7.06 -21.23 8.63
C ILE A 221 -5.98 -21.63 7.60
N LEU A 222 -5.38 -20.64 6.91
CA LEU A 222 -4.31 -20.89 5.94
C LEU A 222 -3.03 -21.36 6.65
N ARG A 223 -2.69 -20.74 7.79
CA ARG A 223 -1.54 -21.18 8.61
C ARG A 223 -1.75 -22.59 9.14
N ASN A 224 -2.96 -22.89 9.60
CA ASN A 224 -3.30 -24.23 10.09
C ASN A 224 -3.29 -25.29 8.97
N LEU A 225 -3.71 -24.92 7.77
CA LEU A 225 -3.58 -25.79 6.59
C LEU A 225 -2.11 -26.02 6.27
N LEU A 226 -1.29 -24.95 6.21
CA LEU A 226 0.13 -25.02 5.86
C LEU A 226 0.91 -25.87 6.87
N SER A 227 0.57 -25.81 8.17
CA SER A 227 1.25 -26.60 9.22
C SER A 227 1.12 -28.12 9.05
N ARG A 228 0.18 -28.58 8.21
CA ARG A 228 0.05 -30.02 7.87
C ARG A 228 1.12 -30.48 6.87
N TYR A 229 1.74 -29.55 6.16
CA TYR A 229 2.72 -29.83 5.11
C TYR A 229 4.11 -29.32 5.46
N VAL A 230 4.20 -28.24 6.24
CA VAL A 230 5.44 -27.56 6.57
C VAL A 230 5.50 -27.31 8.08
N PRO A 231 6.59 -27.67 8.77
CA PRO A 231 6.78 -27.34 10.18
C PRO A 231 6.58 -25.83 10.45
N THR A 232 5.91 -25.50 11.56
CA THR A 232 5.52 -24.12 11.88
C THR A 232 6.73 -23.18 11.96
N GLU A 233 7.87 -23.67 12.44
CA GLU A 233 9.11 -22.91 12.59
C GLU A 233 9.67 -22.40 11.26
N MET A 234 9.28 -23.03 10.14
CA MET A 234 9.74 -22.63 8.81
C MET A 234 8.98 -21.42 8.23
N PHE A 235 7.76 -21.17 8.70
CA PHE A 235 6.93 -20.07 8.16
C PHE A 235 6.42 -19.08 9.21
N ASP A 236 6.48 -19.40 10.51
CA ASP A 236 6.06 -18.47 11.61
C ASP A 236 7.18 -17.47 11.90
N ARG A 237 7.31 -16.51 11.01
CA ARG A 237 8.28 -15.42 11.09
C ARG A 237 7.56 -14.07 10.96
N PRO A 238 8.16 -12.96 11.45
CA PRO A 238 7.62 -11.63 11.24
C PRO A 238 7.37 -11.35 9.76
N LYS A 239 6.24 -10.71 9.46
CA LYS A 239 5.88 -10.33 8.10
C LYS A 239 6.93 -9.36 7.56
N MET A 240 7.46 -9.65 6.39
CA MET A 240 8.40 -8.79 5.68
C MET A 240 7.83 -8.50 4.29
N GLY A 241 7.54 -7.23 4.01
CA GLY A 241 7.05 -6.80 2.70
C GLY A 241 8.17 -6.70 1.66
N PHE A 242 7.79 -6.60 0.42
CA PHE A 242 8.65 -6.37 -0.75
C PHE A 242 9.06 -4.89 -0.85
N ALA A 243 9.47 -4.28 0.28
CA ALA A 243 9.85 -2.87 0.32
C ALA A 243 11.28 -2.67 -0.22
N VAL A 244 11.46 -1.62 -1.01
CA VAL A 244 12.77 -1.12 -1.46
C VAL A 244 12.99 0.30 -0.91
N PRO A 245 14.24 0.69 -0.58
CA PRO A 245 14.52 1.97 0.07
C PRO A 245 14.55 3.13 -0.93
N VAL A 246 13.47 3.29 -1.71
CA VAL A 246 13.37 4.35 -2.75
C VAL A 246 13.62 5.74 -2.19
N GLY A 247 13.20 6.01 -0.94
CA GLY A 247 13.40 7.29 -0.28
C GLY A 247 14.89 7.65 -0.11
N GLU A 248 15.76 6.67 0.12
CA GLU A 248 17.20 6.90 0.16
C GLU A 248 17.79 7.00 -1.24
N TRP A 249 17.31 6.19 -2.18
CA TRP A 249 17.81 6.19 -3.55
C TRP A 249 17.58 7.53 -4.24
N ILE A 250 16.43 8.16 -4.09
CA ILE A 250 16.13 9.46 -4.70
C ILE A 250 16.94 10.62 -4.10
N LYS A 251 17.54 10.45 -2.90
CA LYS A 251 18.41 11.45 -2.27
C LYS A 251 19.88 11.29 -2.65
N THR A 252 20.28 10.12 -3.14
CA THR A 252 21.69 9.81 -3.40
C THR A 252 21.93 9.31 -4.84
N PRO A 253 21.81 8.01 -5.18
CA PRO A 253 22.18 7.55 -6.53
C PRO A 253 21.20 8.03 -7.62
N LEU A 254 19.97 8.36 -7.30
CA LEU A 254 18.95 8.83 -8.24
C LEU A 254 18.64 10.33 -8.09
N LEU A 255 19.51 11.09 -7.41
CA LEU A 255 19.27 12.50 -7.14
C LEU A 255 19.11 13.32 -8.45
N ASP A 256 20.02 13.16 -9.40
CA ASP A 256 19.99 13.90 -10.65
C ASP A 256 18.74 13.56 -11.47
N TRP A 257 18.33 12.29 -11.47
CA TRP A 257 17.07 11.84 -12.10
C TRP A 257 15.84 12.47 -11.43
N ALA A 258 15.81 12.51 -10.10
CA ALA A 258 14.72 13.12 -9.35
C ALA A 258 14.65 14.63 -9.56
N GLU A 259 15.78 15.34 -9.51
CA GLU A 259 15.86 16.79 -9.74
C GLU A 259 15.40 17.17 -11.17
N ASN A 260 15.75 16.37 -12.17
CA ASN A 260 15.31 16.58 -13.55
C ASN A 260 13.78 16.46 -13.68
N LEU A 261 13.19 15.41 -13.11
CA LEU A 261 11.73 15.21 -13.10
C LEU A 261 10.98 16.30 -12.32
N LEU A 262 11.62 16.86 -11.29
CA LEU A 262 11.05 17.91 -10.45
C LEU A 262 11.42 19.33 -10.92
N ASP A 263 11.90 19.53 -12.16
CA ASP A 263 12.19 20.86 -12.68
C ASP A 263 10.96 21.78 -12.59
N LYS A 264 11.13 22.95 -11.95
CA LYS A 264 10.03 23.88 -11.65
C LYS A 264 9.33 24.37 -12.90
N ASN A 265 10.08 24.74 -13.92
CA ASN A 265 9.52 25.31 -15.14
C ASN A 265 8.70 24.25 -15.89
N LYS A 266 9.23 23.02 -15.96
CA LYS A 266 8.55 21.88 -16.53
C LYS A 266 7.24 21.58 -15.81
N MET A 267 7.26 21.45 -14.49
CA MET A 267 6.05 21.21 -13.70
C MET A 267 5.02 22.34 -13.80
N GLN A 268 5.47 23.60 -13.90
CA GLN A 268 4.60 24.76 -14.11
C GLN A 268 3.91 24.71 -15.47
N GLN A 269 4.64 24.38 -16.53
CA GLN A 269 4.09 24.24 -17.88
C GLN A 269 3.08 23.10 -17.99
N GLN A 270 3.32 21.99 -17.32
CA GLN A 270 2.41 20.84 -17.25
C GLN A 270 1.11 21.18 -16.50
N GLY A 271 1.17 22.02 -15.47
CA GLY A 271 0.01 22.55 -14.75
C GLY A 271 -0.74 21.57 -13.82
N PHE A 272 -0.33 20.33 -13.71
CA PHE A 272 -1.01 19.30 -12.88
C PHE A 272 -0.73 19.45 -11.39
N LEU A 273 0.51 19.76 -11.05
CA LEU A 273 1.00 19.72 -9.67
C LEU A 273 1.21 21.13 -9.10
N ASN A 274 0.96 21.26 -7.80
CA ASN A 274 1.33 22.46 -7.03
C ASN A 274 2.85 22.45 -6.78
N VAL A 275 3.56 23.17 -7.63
CA VAL A 275 5.03 23.18 -7.68
C VAL A 275 5.63 23.59 -6.34
N ASP A 276 5.12 24.66 -5.71
CA ASP A 276 5.65 25.15 -4.43
C ASP A 276 5.44 24.14 -3.30
N TYR A 277 4.32 23.44 -3.30
CA TYR A 277 4.03 22.41 -2.30
C TYR A 277 4.97 21.21 -2.47
N VAL A 278 5.12 20.71 -3.70
CA VAL A 278 6.00 19.56 -4.00
C VAL A 278 7.45 19.90 -3.65
N HIS A 279 7.96 21.05 -4.09
CA HIS A 279 9.33 21.45 -3.82
C HIS A 279 9.61 21.65 -2.33
N ARG A 280 8.68 22.20 -1.56
CA ARG A 280 8.84 22.27 -0.10
C ARG A 280 8.99 20.91 0.54
N LEU A 281 8.19 19.92 0.14
CA LEU A 281 8.32 18.56 0.67
C LEU A 281 9.61 17.88 0.19
N TRP A 282 10.03 18.16 -1.04
CA TRP A 282 11.30 17.68 -1.58
C TRP A 282 12.50 18.17 -0.78
N GLU A 283 12.57 19.48 -0.50
CA GLU A 283 13.64 20.05 0.33
C GLU A 283 13.64 19.49 1.76
N GLN A 284 12.49 19.30 2.35
CA GLN A 284 12.37 18.66 3.67
C GLN A 284 12.86 17.21 3.66
N HIS A 285 12.59 16.47 2.56
CA HIS A 285 13.03 15.09 2.40
C HIS A 285 14.55 15.01 2.18
N LYS A 286 15.11 15.82 1.28
CA LYS A 286 16.56 15.89 1.03
C LYS A 286 17.37 16.25 2.28
N SER A 287 16.87 17.21 3.05
CA SER A 287 17.53 17.65 4.29
C SER A 287 17.34 16.71 5.48
N ASN A 288 16.65 15.59 5.31
CA ASN A 288 16.26 14.66 6.38
C ASN A 288 15.45 15.33 7.52
N GLN A 289 14.84 16.48 7.27
CA GLN A 289 13.96 17.14 8.23
C GLN A 289 12.68 16.34 8.46
N PHE A 290 12.11 15.80 7.37
CA PHE A 290 10.95 14.93 7.40
C PHE A 290 11.10 13.85 6.31
N ASP A 291 10.63 12.65 6.61
CA ASP A 291 10.54 11.58 5.62
C ASP A 291 9.27 11.73 4.79
N HIS A 292 9.44 12.06 3.52
CA HIS A 292 8.38 12.16 2.53
C HIS A 292 8.51 11.12 1.40
N ASN A 293 9.18 9.98 1.66
CA ASN A 293 9.53 9.00 0.65
C ASN A 293 8.35 8.56 -0.22
N PHE A 294 7.24 8.12 0.40
CA PHE A 294 6.05 7.66 -0.32
C PHE A 294 5.41 8.76 -1.16
N PHE A 295 5.39 9.98 -0.64
CA PHE A 295 4.85 11.13 -1.36
C PHE A 295 5.73 11.48 -2.57
N MET A 296 7.03 11.61 -2.36
CA MET A 296 7.96 11.96 -3.43
C MET A 296 8.02 10.88 -4.50
N TRP A 297 7.97 9.62 -4.11
CA TRP A 297 7.94 8.51 -5.06
C TRP A 297 6.71 8.58 -5.98
N LYS A 298 5.51 8.88 -5.44
CA LYS A 298 4.30 9.09 -6.25
C LYS A 298 4.47 10.21 -7.27
N VAL A 299 5.03 11.35 -6.84
CA VAL A 299 5.29 12.50 -7.72
C VAL A 299 6.27 12.12 -8.83
N LEU A 300 7.38 11.47 -8.48
CA LEU A 300 8.41 11.08 -9.44
C LEU A 300 7.89 10.05 -10.46
N MET A 301 7.12 9.06 -10.02
CA MET A 301 6.52 8.10 -10.94
C MET A 301 5.48 8.74 -11.87
N PHE A 302 4.68 9.69 -11.37
CA PHE A 302 3.77 10.47 -12.19
C PHE A 302 4.53 11.29 -13.25
N GLN A 303 5.59 12.00 -12.83
CA GLN A 303 6.42 12.79 -13.75
C GLN A 303 7.14 11.92 -14.78
N ALA A 304 7.69 10.78 -14.36
CA ALA A 304 8.35 9.85 -15.26
C ALA A 304 7.36 9.27 -16.30
N TRP A 305 6.12 8.99 -15.87
CA TRP A 305 5.07 8.55 -16.77
C TRP A 305 4.69 9.64 -17.79
N LEU A 306 4.51 10.89 -17.34
CA LEU A 306 4.21 12.02 -18.22
C LEU A 306 5.29 12.30 -19.28
N GLU A 307 6.56 12.00 -18.99
CA GLU A 307 7.64 12.17 -19.97
C GLU A 307 7.60 11.14 -21.10
N ASN A 308 6.96 10.03 -20.87
CA ASN A 308 6.96 8.88 -21.78
C ASN A 308 5.59 8.66 -22.48
N ASN A 309 4.58 9.47 -22.14
CA ASN A 309 3.23 9.44 -22.71
C ASN A 309 2.76 10.83 -23.10
#